data_2dced8998881a12ab4e771507440c1c1
#
_entry.id   2dced8998881a12ab4e771507440c1c1
#
_cell.length_a   1.000
_cell.length_b   1.000
_cell.length_c   1.000
_cell.angle_alpha   90.00
_cell.angle_beta   90.00
_cell.angle_gamma   90.00
#
_symmetry.space_group_name_H-M   'P 1'
#
loop_
_entity.id
_entity.type
_entity.pdbx_description
1 polymer ?
#
loop_
_entity_poly.entity_id
_entity_poly.type
_entity_poly.pdbx_seq_one_letter_code
_entity_poly.pdbx_strand_id
1 'polypeptide(L)' 'KRTQSEKLKRVLTVGTLCHEQSYANGKMKLRFVPNSTGVDMGIPPLTQNVSSPYELIDVIYMDYLEKSPKP' A
#
# COMPACT_ATOMS: atom_id res chain seq x y z
N LYS A 1 -14.97 -10.57 -4.87
CA LYS A 1 -13.96 -9.59 -5.27
C LYS A 1 -14.02 -8.35 -4.45
N ARG A 2 -12.87 -7.82 -4.11
CA ARG A 2 -12.83 -6.60 -3.31
C ARG A 2 -12.74 -5.38 -4.19
N THR A 3 -13.43 -4.32 -3.79
CA THR A 3 -13.32 -3.04 -4.48
C THR A 3 -12.03 -2.35 -4.09
N GLN A 4 -11.65 -1.33 -4.86
CA GLN A 4 -10.48 -0.54 -4.54
C GLN A 4 -10.64 0.14 -3.18
N SER A 5 -11.84 0.57 -2.87
CA SER A 5 -12.13 1.21 -1.59
C SER A 5 -11.87 0.25 -0.43
N GLU A 6 -12.27 -1.01 -0.58
CA GLU A 6 -12.04 -1.99 0.47
C GLU A 6 -10.57 -2.31 0.63
N LYS A 7 -9.84 -2.39 -0.49
CA LYS A 7 -8.39 -2.62 -0.43
C LYS A 7 -7.70 -1.48 0.27
N LEU A 8 -8.10 -0.25 -0.03
CA LEU A 8 -7.53 0.93 0.64
C LEU A 8 -7.74 0.85 2.14
N LYS A 9 -8.95 0.52 2.57
CA LYS A 9 -9.23 0.42 4.00
C LYS A 9 -8.36 -0.63 4.67
N ARG A 10 -8.16 -1.79 4.01
CA ARG A 10 -7.32 -2.84 4.57
C ARG A 10 -5.86 -2.39 4.67
N VAL A 11 -5.36 -1.74 3.65
CA VAL A 11 -3.98 -1.27 3.66
C VAL A 11 -3.76 -0.25 4.77
N LEU A 12 -4.73 0.63 5.01
CA LEU A 12 -4.59 1.64 6.05
C LEU A 12 -4.65 1.07 7.46
N THR A 13 -5.11 -0.17 7.62
CA THR A 13 -5.04 -0.82 8.95
C THR A 13 -3.64 -1.29 9.28
N VAL A 14 -2.75 -1.42 8.30
CA VAL A 14 -1.41 -1.95 8.51
C VAL A 14 -0.32 -0.92 8.28
N GLY A 15 -0.68 0.31 7.93
CA GLY A 15 0.34 1.35 7.75
C GLY A 15 -0.27 2.63 7.24
N THR A 16 0.60 3.53 6.78
CA THR A 16 0.24 4.85 6.29
C THR A 16 0.84 5.09 4.93
N LEU A 17 0.09 5.75 4.05
CA LEU A 17 0.58 6.17 2.75
C LEU A 17 0.98 7.62 2.81
N CYS A 18 2.18 7.93 2.31
CA CYS A 18 2.70 9.30 2.28
C CYS A 18 2.95 9.71 0.85
N HIS A 19 2.43 10.87 0.45
CA HIS A 19 2.68 11.45 -0.86
C HIS A 19 3.94 12.31 -0.74
N GLU A 20 5.03 11.88 -1.38
CA GLU A 20 6.31 12.56 -1.21
C GLU A 20 6.61 13.57 -2.30
N GLN A 21 6.19 13.28 -3.52
CA GLN A 21 6.52 14.14 -4.64
C GLN A 21 5.56 13.90 -5.79
N SER A 22 5.26 14.97 -6.53
CA SER A 22 4.52 14.87 -7.79
C SER A 22 5.46 15.20 -8.94
N TYR A 23 5.30 14.47 -10.06
CA TYR A 23 6.14 14.66 -11.22
C TYR A 23 5.33 15.26 -12.37
N ALA A 24 6.05 15.91 -13.30
CA ALA A 24 5.40 16.60 -14.40
C ALA A 24 4.63 15.65 -15.33
N ASN A 25 5.02 14.38 -15.37
CA ASN A 25 4.39 13.42 -16.27
C ASN A 25 3.12 12.78 -15.69
N GLY A 26 2.59 13.36 -14.63
CA GLY A 26 1.38 12.83 -14.02
C GLY A 26 1.59 11.73 -13.00
N LYS A 27 2.83 11.38 -12.74
CA LYS A 27 3.14 10.38 -11.73
C LYS A 27 3.40 11.02 -10.39
N MET A 28 3.35 10.21 -9.35
CA MET A 28 3.64 10.66 -8.00
C MET A 28 4.48 9.62 -7.28
N LYS A 29 5.28 10.09 -6.34
CA LYS A 29 6.09 9.21 -5.50
C LYS A 29 5.34 8.99 -4.19
N LEU A 30 4.94 7.76 -3.95
CA LEU A 30 4.25 7.37 -2.73
C LEU A 30 5.13 6.46 -1.90
N ARG A 31 5.07 6.66 -0.60
CA ARG A 31 5.77 5.81 0.35
C ARG A 31 4.76 5.20 1.31
N PHE A 32 4.86 3.89 1.50
CA PHE A 32 4.08 3.19 2.50
C PHE A 32 4.96 2.93 3.71
N VAL A 33 4.49 3.35 4.89
CA VAL A 33 5.20 3.12 6.14
C VAL A 33 4.33 2.22 7.00
N PRO A 34 4.75 0.97 7.25
CA PRO A 34 3.95 0.07 8.05
C PRO A 34 3.90 0.51 9.51
N ASN A 35 2.77 0.25 10.15
CA ASN A 35 2.68 0.40 11.61
C ASN A 35 3.11 -0.92 12.25
N SER A 36 2.97 -1.04 13.59
CA SER A 36 3.41 -2.26 14.28
C SER A 36 2.70 -3.50 13.75
N THR A 37 1.42 -3.39 13.39
CA THR A 37 0.71 -4.52 12.83
C THR A 37 1.29 -4.89 11.46
N GLY A 38 1.59 -3.90 10.62
CA GLY A 38 2.18 -4.18 9.32
C GLY A 38 3.56 -4.80 9.43
N VAL A 39 4.37 -4.31 10.37
CA VAL A 39 5.68 -4.89 10.62
C VAL A 39 5.54 -6.35 11.05
N ASP A 40 4.60 -6.63 11.94
CA ASP A 40 4.37 -8.00 12.40
C ASP A 40 3.95 -8.92 11.24
N MET A 41 3.29 -8.39 10.23
CA MET A 41 2.89 -9.16 9.05
C MET A 41 4.00 -9.30 8.02
N GLY A 42 5.16 -8.68 8.28
CA GLY A 42 6.29 -8.77 7.36
C GLY A 42 6.24 -7.77 6.21
N ILE A 43 5.45 -6.71 6.35
CA ILE A 43 5.37 -5.71 5.29
C ILE A 43 6.48 -4.68 5.49
N PRO A 44 7.40 -4.53 4.53
CA PRO A 44 8.46 -3.53 4.65
C PRO A 44 7.97 -2.17 4.19
N PRO A 45 8.72 -1.10 4.52
CA PRO A 45 8.45 0.19 3.88
C PRO A 45 8.62 0.07 2.37
N LEU A 46 7.72 0.65 1.62
CA LEU A 46 7.73 0.59 0.16
C LEU A 46 7.63 1.99 -0.41
N THR A 47 8.36 2.22 -1.50
CA THR A 47 8.29 3.50 -2.21
C THR A 47 8.16 3.19 -3.70
N GLN A 48 7.18 3.79 -4.35
CA GLN A 48 6.96 3.59 -5.78
C GLN A 48 6.51 4.88 -6.44
N ASN A 49 6.86 5.01 -7.72
CA ASN A 49 6.34 6.06 -8.58
C ASN A 49 5.12 5.51 -9.29
N VAL A 50 3.96 6.09 -9.05
CA VAL A 50 2.69 5.55 -9.53
C VAL A 50 1.86 6.65 -10.15
N SER A 51 0.95 6.26 -11.03
CA SER A 51 -0.01 7.20 -11.63
C SER A 51 -1.22 7.38 -10.71
N SER A 52 -1.47 6.44 -9.83
CA SER A 52 -2.59 6.47 -8.90
C SER A 52 -2.19 5.78 -7.62
N PRO A 53 -2.66 6.28 -6.45
CA PRO A 53 -2.36 5.60 -5.19
C PRO A 53 -2.79 4.14 -5.19
N TYR A 54 -3.80 3.80 -5.96
CA TYR A 54 -4.29 2.42 -6.00
C TYR A 54 -3.28 1.45 -6.59
N GLU A 55 -2.32 1.93 -7.38
CA GLU A 55 -1.27 1.04 -7.88
C GLU A 55 -0.43 0.49 -6.74
N LEU A 56 -0.05 1.36 -5.79
CA LEU A 56 0.72 0.89 -4.64
C LEU A 56 -0.15 0.08 -3.70
N ILE A 57 -1.40 0.48 -3.53
CA ILE A 57 -2.34 -0.26 -2.69
C ILE A 57 -2.51 -1.67 -3.21
N ASP A 58 -2.62 -1.84 -4.53
CA ASP A 58 -2.75 -3.17 -5.12
C ASP A 58 -1.52 -4.02 -4.86
N VAL A 59 -0.32 -3.44 -4.96
CA VAL A 59 0.91 -4.18 -4.68
C VAL A 59 0.91 -4.69 -3.24
N ILE A 60 0.60 -3.80 -2.29
CA ILE A 60 0.60 -4.18 -0.88
C ILE A 60 -0.47 -5.24 -0.63
N TYR A 61 -1.66 -5.04 -1.16
CA TYR A 61 -2.75 -5.97 -0.95
C TYR A 61 -2.44 -7.35 -1.50
N MET A 62 -1.97 -7.40 -2.76
CA MET A 62 -1.71 -8.68 -3.42
C MET A 62 -0.52 -9.40 -2.84
N ASP A 63 0.53 -8.66 -2.47
CA ASP A 63 1.77 -9.29 -2.03
C ASP A 63 1.75 -9.67 -0.57
N TYR A 64 1.00 -8.98 0.26
CA TYR A 64 1.06 -9.18 1.71
C TYR A 64 -0.28 -9.51 2.34
N LEU A 65 -1.34 -8.81 1.95
CA LEU A 65 -2.61 -8.99 2.63
C LEU A 65 -3.40 -10.16 2.08
N GLU A 66 -3.46 -10.29 0.77
CA GLU A 66 -4.21 -11.38 0.17
C GLU A 66 -3.53 -12.73 0.38
N LYS A 67 -2.19 -12.74 0.41
CA LYS A 67 -1.43 -13.96 0.57
C LYS A 67 -1.21 -14.37 2.01
N SER A 68 -1.67 -13.56 2.96
CA SER A 68 -1.50 -13.89 4.37
C SER A 68 -2.16 -15.22 4.67
N PRO A 69 -1.45 -16.10 5.39
CA PRO A 69 -2.08 -17.38 5.74
C PRO A 69 -3.24 -17.17 6.67
N LYS A 70 -4.24 -18.01 6.50
CA LYS A 70 -5.37 -17.98 7.40
C LYS A 70 -5.05 -18.75 8.67
N PRO A 71 -5.47 -18.22 9.82
CA PRO A 71 -5.32 -18.96 11.07
C PRO A 71 -6.16 -20.22 11.06
#